data_7322eb6a11d7046c71a3f3f65f3fcbd0
#
_entry.id   7322eb6a11d7046c71a3f3f65f3fcbd0
#
_cell.length_a   1.000
_cell.length_b   1.000
_cell.length_c   1.000
_cell.angle_alpha   90.00
_cell.angle_beta   90.00
_cell.angle_gamma   90.00
#
_symmetry.space_group_name_H-M   'P 1'
#
loop_
_entity.id
_entity.type
_entity.pdbx_description
1 polymer ?
#
loop_
_entity_poly.entity_id
_entity_poly.type
_entity_poly.pdbx_seq_one_letter_code
_entity_poly.pdbx_strand_id
1 'polypeptide(L)'
;EIIISSPAKSAFCYFNNEEMTEKKFYKGWLYTGDVGTWDENEFVTVSGRRDDMIVSAGENIYPAQIEAVLNEHPKVAESAVIGIPDKLRGEVVAAYVVAKDPSLTVEELKEHCTHSPMLSSYKWPRAYHIVDELPHTATGKKIHYIMRERAEEDLKNGLLKRK
;
A
#
# COMPACT_ATOMS: atom_id res chain seq x y z
N GLU A 1 -1.10 13.02 -8.81
CA GLU A 1 -1.39 11.85 -9.66
C GLU A 1 -0.62 11.97 -10.99
N ILE A 2 -0.08 10.86 -11.46
CA ILE A 2 0.55 10.77 -12.78
C ILE A 2 -0.55 10.64 -13.81
N ILE A 3 -0.58 11.57 -14.77
CA ILE A 3 -1.50 11.54 -15.90
C ILE A 3 -0.71 11.46 -17.21
N ILE A 4 -1.21 10.69 -18.17
CA ILE A 4 -0.52 10.44 -19.43
C ILE A 4 -1.40 10.92 -20.59
N SER A 5 -0.86 11.84 -21.41
CA SER A 5 -1.51 12.29 -22.62
C SER A 5 -1.02 11.49 -23.83
N SER A 6 -1.95 11.12 -24.70
CA SER A 6 -1.63 10.59 -26.03
C SER A 6 -2.83 10.83 -26.96
N PRO A 7 -2.63 11.42 -28.13
CA PRO A 7 -3.72 11.60 -29.11
C PRO A 7 -4.44 10.31 -29.47
N ALA A 8 -3.74 9.17 -29.48
CA ALA A 8 -4.30 7.85 -29.74
C ALA A 8 -5.15 7.30 -28.59
N LYS A 9 -4.98 7.80 -27.37
CA LYS A 9 -5.66 7.27 -26.17
C LYS A 9 -7.11 7.72 -26.03
N SER A 10 -7.58 8.69 -26.80
CA SER A 10 -8.99 9.04 -26.86
C SER A 10 -9.88 7.90 -27.41
N ALA A 11 -9.27 6.90 -28.04
CA ALA A 11 -9.96 5.72 -28.58
C ALA A 11 -9.83 4.48 -27.66
N PHE A 12 -9.10 4.55 -26.53
CA PHE A 12 -8.97 3.43 -25.62
C PHE A 12 -10.13 3.35 -24.63
N CYS A 13 -10.57 2.13 -24.34
CA CYS A 13 -11.58 1.85 -23.35
C CYS A 13 -11.24 0.57 -22.58
N TYR A 14 -11.78 0.44 -21.38
CA TYR A 14 -11.81 -0.85 -20.68
C TYR A 14 -12.88 -1.73 -21.30
N PHE A 15 -12.53 -2.98 -21.62
CA PHE A 15 -13.47 -3.92 -22.22
C PHE A 15 -14.68 -4.17 -21.30
N ASN A 16 -15.88 -3.95 -21.83
CA ASN A 16 -17.16 -4.08 -21.11
C ASN A 16 -17.22 -3.34 -19.77
N ASN A 17 -16.54 -2.19 -19.64
CA ASN A 17 -16.53 -1.40 -18.41
C ASN A 17 -16.52 0.10 -18.77
N GLU A 18 -17.69 0.65 -19.09
CA GLU A 18 -17.85 2.05 -19.47
C GLU A 18 -17.56 2.98 -18.29
N GLU A 19 -18.04 2.65 -17.08
CA GLU A 19 -17.80 3.44 -15.87
C GLU A 19 -16.31 3.63 -15.59
N MET A 20 -15.53 2.55 -15.67
CA MET A 20 -14.08 2.63 -15.49
C MET A 20 -13.41 3.41 -16.62
N THR A 21 -13.93 3.28 -17.85
CA THR A 21 -13.42 4.02 -19.01
C THR A 21 -13.61 5.51 -18.82
N GLU A 22 -14.81 5.98 -18.48
CA GLU A 22 -15.10 7.40 -18.19
C GLU A 22 -14.28 7.95 -17.02
N LYS A 23 -14.12 7.15 -15.98
CA LYS A 23 -13.34 7.53 -14.79
C LYS A 23 -11.85 7.68 -15.08
N LYS A 24 -11.30 6.85 -15.96
CA LYS A 24 -9.86 6.80 -16.25
C LYS A 24 -9.42 7.57 -17.48
N PHE A 25 -10.28 7.72 -18.46
CA PHE A 25 -9.97 8.45 -19.68
C PHE A 25 -10.83 9.70 -19.79
N TYR A 26 -10.23 10.86 -19.60
CA TYR A 26 -10.94 12.12 -19.66
C TYR A 26 -10.16 13.14 -20.50
N LYS A 27 -10.83 13.71 -21.51
CA LYS A 27 -10.27 14.75 -22.41
C LYS A 27 -8.89 14.41 -23.01
N GLY A 28 -8.69 13.14 -23.42
CA GLY A 28 -7.44 12.67 -24.02
C GLY A 28 -6.32 12.36 -23.03
N TRP A 29 -6.63 12.40 -21.72
CA TRP A 29 -5.71 12.04 -20.66
C TRP A 29 -6.11 10.71 -20.01
N LEU A 30 -5.12 9.87 -19.72
CA LEU A 30 -5.27 8.70 -18.89
C LEU A 30 -4.87 9.07 -17.44
N TYR A 31 -5.79 8.92 -16.52
CA TYR A 31 -5.58 9.03 -15.07
C TYR A 31 -5.14 7.66 -14.54
N THR A 32 -3.83 7.52 -14.30
CA THR A 32 -3.25 6.21 -13.96
C THR A 32 -3.68 5.71 -12.58
N GLY A 33 -3.96 6.62 -11.65
CA GLY A 33 -4.14 6.34 -10.23
C GLY A 33 -2.83 6.22 -9.47
N ASP A 34 -1.69 6.33 -10.15
CA ASP A 34 -0.39 6.36 -9.51
C ASP A 34 -0.03 7.78 -9.10
N VAL A 35 0.63 7.93 -7.96
CA VAL A 35 1.13 9.19 -7.42
C VAL A 35 2.65 9.17 -7.43
N GLY A 36 3.25 10.28 -7.80
CA GLY A 36 4.70 10.41 -7.83
C GLY A 36 5.16 11.82 -7.55
N THR A 37 6.45 11.97 -7.40
CA THR A 37 7.17 13.25 -7.30
C THR A 37 7.98 13.47 -8.55
N TRP A 38 8.18 14.73 -8.90
CA TRP A 38 8.98 15.18 -10.06
C TRP A 38 10.17 15.98 -9.51
N ASP A 39 11.36 15.65 -9.95
CA ASP A 39 12.57 16.37 -9.57
C ASP A 39 13.00 17.41 -10.63
N GLU A 40 14.03 18.19 -10.33
CA GLU A 40 14.59 19.22 -11.20
C GLU A 40 15.24 18.67 -12.48
N ASN A 41 15.54 17.39 -12.53
CA ASN A 41 16.10 16.70 -13.70
C ASN A 41 15.03 15.99 -14.54
N GLU A 42 13.76 16.31 -14.29
CA GLU A 42 12.60 15.73 -14.99
C GLU A 42 12.39 14.23 -14.74
N PHE A 43 12.96 13.65 -13.67
CA PHE A 43 12.68 12.29 -13.27
C PHE A 43 11.42 12.21 -12.43
N VAL A 44 10.56 11.23 -12.76
CA VAL A 44 9.35 10.94 -12.00
C VAL A 44 9.61 9.71 -11.13
N THR A 45 9.52 9.89 -9.81
CA THR A 45 9.57 8.78 -8.85
C THR A 45 8.16 8.44 -8.41
N VAL A 46 7.72 7.19 -8.66
CA VAL A 46 6.39 6.72 -8.26
C VAL A 46 6.40 6.44 -6.76
N SER A 47 5.53 7.12 -6.02
CA SER A 47 5.38 6.95 -4.56
C SER A 47 4.42 5.81 -4.20
N GLY A 48 3.40 5.56 -5.03
CA GLY A 48 2.40 4.51 -4.83
C GLY A 48 1.08 4.80 -5.55
N ARG A 49 0.05 4.05 -5.17
CA ARG A 49 -1.31 4.23 -5.71
C ARG A 49 -2.09 5.23 -4.86
N ARG A 50 -2.87 6.11 -5.52
CA ARG A 50 -3.76 7.05 -4.83
C ARG A 50 -4.79 6.32 -3.97
N ASP A 51 -5.36 5.23 -4.52
CA ASP A 51 -6.43 4.48 -3.87
C ASP A 51 -5.92 3.60 -2.70
N ASP A 52 -4.60 3.39 -2.59
CA ASP A 52 -3.96 2.64 -1.51
C ASP A 52 -3.32 3.55 -0.45
N MET A 53 -3.32 4.87 -0.68
CA MET A 53 -2.78 5.86 0.24
C MET A 53 -3.53 5.82 1.57
N ILE A 54 -2.78 5.77 2.66
CA ILE A 54 -3.28 5.77 4.03
C ILE A 54 -3.24 7.21 4.55
N VAL A 55 -4.35 7.70 5.08
CA VAL A 55 -4.42 9.05 5.67
C VAL A 55 -4.45 8.93 7.18
N SER A 56 -3.30 9.16 7.82
CA SER A 56 -3.16 9.04 9.27
C SER A 56 -2.84 10.40 9.90
N ALA A 57 -3.74 10.91 10.74
CA ALA A 57 -3.61 12.21 11.42
C ALA A 57 -3.28 13.38 10.46
N GLY A 58 -3.79 13.34 9.23
CA GLY A 58 -3.54 14.34 8.19
C GLY A 58 -2.30 14.10 7.31
N GLU A 59 -1.51 13.07 7.61
CA GLU A 59 -0.34 12.69 6.84
C GLU A 59 -0.68 11.63 5.78
N ASN A 60 -0.16 11.83 4.56
CA ASN A 60 -0.30 10.89 3.46
C ASN A 60 0.82 9.85 3.51
N ILE A 61 0.46 8.59 3.71
CA ILE A 61 1.39 7.48 3.82
C ILE A 61 1.15 6.50 2.67
N TYR A 62 2.21 6.22 1.92
CA TYR A 62 2.15 5.26 0.82
C TYR A 62 2.66 3.90 1.28
N PRO A 63 1.85 2.82 1.20
CA PRO A 63 2.21 1.47 1.62
C PRO A 63 3.54 0.98 1.08
N ALA A 64 3.83 1.25 -0.19
CA ALA A 64 5.03 0.78 -0.87
C ALA A 64 6.34 1.17 -0.16
N GLN A 65 6.41 2.33 0.48
CA GLN A 65 7.60 2.76 1.22
C GLN A 65 7.86 1.90 2.45
N ILE A 66 6.79 1.51 3.15
CA ILE A 66 6.88 0.68 4.36
C ILE A 66 7.12 -0.77 3.97
N GLU A 67 6.45 -1.25 2.92
CA GLU A 67 6.67 -2.59 2.37
C GLU A 67 8.11 -2.77 1.91
N ALA A 68 8.72 -1.76 1.27
CA ALA A 68 10.13 -1.81 0.89
C ALA A 68 11.03 -2.07 2.10
N VAL A 69 10.83 -1.32 3.18
CA VAL A 69 11.60 -1.50 4.42
C VAL A 69 11.35 -2.87 5.05
N LEU A 70 10.08 -3.31 5.15
CA LEU A 70 9.76 -4.63 5.72
C LEU A 70 10.40 -5.77 4.93
N ASN A 71 10.40 -5.66 3.58
CA ASN A 71 10.96 -6.67 2.69
C ASN A 71 12.51 -6.73 2.71
N GLU A 72 13.19 -5.70 3.24
CA GLU A 72 14.64 -5.75 3.50
C GLU A 72 15.01 -6.64 4.69
N HIS A 73 14.04 -6.97 5.55
CA HIS A 73 14.30 -7.83 6.70
C HIS A 73 14.58 -9.28 6.25
N PRO A 74 15.68 -9.93 6.70
CA PRO A 74 16.13 -11.22 6.17
C PRO A 74 15.15 -12.38 6.38
N LYS A 75 14.28 -12.29 7.38
CA LYS A 75 13.27 -13.29 7.71
C LYS A 75 11.90 -13.04 7.04
N VAL A 76 11.75 -11.96 6.26
CA VAL A 76 10.51 -11.61 5.56
C VAL A 76 10.56 -12.15 4.13
N ALA A 77 9.51 -12.85 3.72
CA ALA A 77 9.33 -13.28 2.34
C ALA A 77 8.63 -12.19 1.52
N GLU A 78 7.56 -11.64 2.05
CA GLU A 78 6.82 -10.53 1.47
C GLU A 78 5.98 -9.82 2.54
N SER A 79 5.56 -8.59 2.24
CA SER A 79 4.68 -7.82 3.11
C SER A 79 3.61 -7.08 2.33
N ALA A 80 2.48 -6.81 2.97
CA ALA A 80 1.45 -5.91 2.48
C ALA A 80 1.07 -4.93 3.59
N VAL A 81 1.01 -3.65 3.25
CA VAL A 81 0.69 -2.58 4.19
C VAL A 81 -0.63 -1.92 3.79
N ILE A 82 -1.51 -1.74 4.76
CA ILE A 82 -2.83 -1.13 4.57
C ILE A 82 -3.17 -0.17 5.69
N GLY A 83 -4.12 0.72 5.44
CA GLY A 83 -4.77 1.52 6.47
C GLY A 83 -5.87 0.73 7.16
N ILE A 84 -5.94 0.82 8.47
CA ILE A 84 -7.06 0.32 9.27
C ILE A 84 -7.70 1.46 10.04
N PRO A 85 -9.05 1.47 10.21
CA PRO A 85 -9.74 2.57 10.86
C PRO A 85 -9.23 2.85 12.27
N ASP A 86 -9.05 4.11 12.63
CA ASP A 86 -8.68 4.57 13.98
C ASP A 86 -9.51 5.78 14.39
N LYS A 87 -10.00 5.80 15.63
CA LYS A 87 -10.92 6.83 16.12
C LYS A 87 -10.30 8.23 16.24
N LEU A 88 -9.00 8.31 16.46
CA LEU A 88 -8.28 9.58 16.68
C LEU A 88 -7.54 10.06 15.42
N ARG A 89 -7.07 9.11 14.59
CA ARG A 89 -6.17 9.40 13.48
C ARG A 89 -6.84 9.24 12.11
N GLY A 90 -8.11 8.83 12.06
CA GLY A 90 -8.77 8.40 10.83
C GLY A 90 -8.34 6.99 10.46
N GLU A 91 -7.08 6.82 10.09
CA GLU A 91 -6.46 5.52 9.85
C GLU A 91 -5.13 5.38 10.59
N VAL A 92 -4.70 4.15 10.82
CA VAL A 92 -3.35 3.79 11.24
C VAL A 92 -2.81 2.68 10.35
N VAL A 93 -1.49 2.63 10.24
CA VAL A 93 -0.78 1.66 9.41
C VAL A 93 -0.84 0.28 10.05
N ALA A 94 -1.24 -0.72 9.27
CA ALA A 94 -1.18 -2.13 9.60
C ALA A 94 -0.31 -2.88 8.57
N ALA A 95 0.58 -3.74 9.05
CA ALA A 95 1.46 -4.56 8.23
C ALA A 95 1.08 -6.04 8.36
N TYR A 96 0.85 -6.66 7.21
CA TYR A 96 0.75 -8.10 7.06
C TYR A 96 2.06 -8.62 6.47
N VAL A 97 2.61 -9.65 7.07
CA VAL A 97 3.94 -10.16 6.72
C VAL A 97 3.91 -11.66 6.57
N VAL A 98 4.40 -12.16 5.44
CA VAL A 98 4.70 -13.58 5.25
C VAL A 98 6.13 -13.82 5.69
N ALA A 99 6.30 -14.72 6.65
CA ALA A 99 7.61 -15.06 7.15
C ALA A 99 8.33 -16.04 6.20
N LYS A 100 9.58 -15.73 5.90
CA LYS A 100 10.52 -16.67 5.26
C LYS A 100 11.12 -17.64 6.29
N ASP A 101 11.29 -17.15 7.51
CA ASP A 101 11.81 -17.91 8.66
C ASP A 101 10.72 -17.92 9.74
N PRO A 102 10.26 -19.10 10.20
CA PRO A 102 9.20 -19.21 11.19
C PRO A 102 9.58 -18.65 12.59
N SER A 103 10.86 -18.33 12.81
CA SER A 103 11.31 -17.64 14.02
C SER A 103 11.06 -16.12 14.02
N LEU A 104 10.52 -15.57 12.92
CA LEU A 104 10.21 -14.14 12.84
C LEU A 104 9.18 -13.74 13.90
N THR A 105 9.47 -12.67 14.63
CA THR A 105 8.57 -12.10 15.64
C THR A 105 8.08 -10.71 15.24
N VAL A 106 6.95 -10.31 15.82
CA VAL A 106 6.41 -8.95 15.63
C VAL A 106 7.36 -7.91 16.22
N GLU A 107 8.04 -8.24 17.30
CA GLU A 107 9.03 -7.37 17.96
C GLU A 107 10.20 -7.05 17.04
N GLU A 108 10.73 -8.05 16.31
CA GLU A 108 11.80 -7.86 15.31
C GLU A 108 11.33 -6.94 14.17
N LEU A 109 10.09 -7.12 13.68
CA LEU A 109 9.52 -6.25 12.64
C LEU A 109 9.37 -4.80 13.09
N LYS A 110 8.93 -4.58 14.33
CA LYS A 110 8.84 -3.24 14.92
C LYS A 110 10.21 -2.59 15.04
N GLU A 111 11.16 -3.31 15.60
CA GLU A 111 12.52 -2.84 15.76
C GLU A 111 13.14 -2.47 14.42
N HIS A 112 12.95 -3.31 13.41
CA HIS A 112 13.40 -3.05 12.04
C HIS A 112 12.79 -1.77 11.46
N CYS A 113 11.48 -1.56 11.57
CA CYS A 113 10.83 -0.36 11.09
C CYS A 113 11.25 0.91 11.85
N THR A 114 11.42 0.82 13.18
CA THR A 114 11.77 1.98 14.02
C THR A 114 13.21 2.43 13.85
N HIS A 115 14.12 1.53 13.52
CA HIS A 115 15.53 1.84 13.27
C HIS A 115 15.83 2.19 11.81
N SER A 116 14.86 2.00 10.90
CA SER A 116 15.07 2.35 9.50
C SER A 116 15.11 3.87 9.31
N PRO A 117 16.18 4.41 8.72
CA PRO A 117 16.27 5.84 8.38
C PRO A 117 15.28 6.27 7.29
N MET A 118 14.69 5.29 6.59
CA MET A 118 13.73 5.53 5.50
C MET A 118 12.32 5.82 6.01
N LEU A 119 12.01 5.54 7.29
CA LEU A 119 10.67 5.70 7.85
C LEU A 119 10.65 6.70 9.00
N SER A 120 9.92 7.79 8.80
CA SER A 120 9.55 8.71 9.88
C SER A 120 8.55 8.03 10.84
N SER A 121 8.51 8.42 12.10
CA SER A 121 7.72 7.78 13.15
C SER A 121 6.22 7.68 12.88
N TYR A 122 5.66 8.61 12.11
CA TYR A 122 4.24 8.58 11.74
C TYR A 122 3.91 7.49 10.71
N LYS A 123 4.93 6.94 10.01
CA LYS A 123 4.80 5.84 9.05
C LYS A 123 4.93 4.45 9.70
N TRP A 124 5.40 4.38 10.94
CA TRP A 124 5.59 3.08 11.59
C TRP A 124 4.27 2.33 11.74
N PRO A 125 4.21 1.05 11.34
CA PRO A 125 3.02 0.25 11.55
C PRO A 125 2.67 0.15 13.03
N ARG A 126 1.38 0.32 13.33
CA ARG A 126 0.83 0.20 14.68
C ARG A 126 0.17 -1.12 14.95
N ALA A 127 -0.01 -1.91 13.92
CA ALA A 127 -0.48 -3.28 14.00
C ALA A 127 0.32 -4.16 13.05
N TYR A 128 0.62 -5.38 13.49
CA TYR A 128 1.35 -6.37 12.70
C TYR A 128 0.62 -7.71 12.80
N HIS A 129 0.55 -8.42 11.68
CA HIS A 129 0.04 -9.78 11.60
C HIS A 129 0.96 -10.61 10.71
N ILE A 130 1.55 -11.68 11.28
CA ILE A 130 2.30 -12.67 10.50
C ILE A 130 1.29 -13.66 9.96
N VAL A 131 1.28 -13.85 8.65
CA VAL A 131 0.31 -14.66 7.92
C VAL A 131 1.02 -15.69 7.04
N ASP A 132 0.33 -16.73 6.64
CA ASP A 132 0.89 -17.78 5.79
C ASP A 132 1.02 -17.32 4.33
N GLU A 133 0.06 -16.50 3.85
CA GLU A 133 0.04 -16.00 2.47
C GLU A 133 -0.65 -14.64 2.35
N LEU A 134 -0.32 -13.92 1.28
CA LEU A 134 -1.00 -12.71 0.84
C LEU A 134 -1.79 -12.97 -0.44
N PRO A 135 -2.94 -12.26 -0.65
CA PRO A 135 -3.71 -12.40 -1.88
C PRO A 135 -2.99 -11.75 -3.07
N HIS A 136 -2.87 -12.51 -4.16
CA HIS A 136 -2.27 -12.05 -5.40
C HIS A 136 -3.21 -12.19 -6.60
N THR A 137 -3.04 -11.32 -7.59
CA THR A 137 -3.63 -11.51 -8.91
C THR A 137 -2.96 -12.68 -9.62
N ALA A 138 -3.57 -13.18 -10.71
CA ALA A 138 -2.94 -14.19 -11.58
C ALA A 138 -1.55 -13.75 -12.14
N THR A 139 -1.28 -12.46 -12.15
CA THR A 139 0.01 -11.88 -12.58
C THR A 139 0.99 -11.64 -11.44
N GLY A 140 0.68 -12.10 -10.21
CA GLY A 140 1.55 -11.99 -9.04
C GLY A 140 1.55 -10.63 -8.34
N LYS A 141 0.60 -9.74 -8.64
CA LYS A 141 0.48 -8.44 -7.94
C LYS A 141 -0.37 -8.61 -6.69
N LYS A 142 0.05 -8.05 -5.55
CA LYS A 142 -0.71 -8.00 -4.31
C LYS A 142 -2.04 -7.27 -4.48
N ILE A 143 -3.10 -7.77 -3.83
CA ILE A 143 -4.45 -7.23 -3.92
C ILE A 143 -4.82 -6.52 -2.62
N HIS A 144 -4.51 -5.23 -2.52
CA HIS A 144 -4.70 -4.44 -1.29
C HIS A 144 -6.15 -4.33 -0.84
N TYR A 145 -7.14 -4.32 -1.75
CA TYR A 145 -8.53 -4.23 -1.33
C TYR A 145 -9.00 -5.48 -0.57
N ILE A 146 -8.56 -6.69 -0.98
CA ILE A 146 -8.84 -7.94 -0.24
C ILE A 146 -8.18 -7.90 1.14
N MET A 147 -6.98 -7.31 1.23
CA MET A 147 -6.30 -7.16 2.51
C MET A 147 -7.04 -6.22 3.46
N ARG A 148 -7.69 -5.16 2.94
CA ARG A 148 -8.52 -4.28 3.77
C ARG A 148 -9.75 -5.01 4.31
N GLU A 149 -10.45 -5.79 3.47
CA GLU A 149 -11.58 -6.63 3.90
C GLU A 149 -11.14 -7.63 4.99
N ARG A 150 -10.03 -8.33 4.76
CA ARG A 150 -9.44 -9.26 5.75
C ARG A 150 -9.12 -8.55 7.07
N ALA A 151 -8.57 -7.35 7.01
CA ALA A 151 -8.20 -6.60 8.21
C ALA A 151 -9.40 -6.20 9.07
N GLU A 152 -10.56 -5.95 8.48
CA GLU A 152 -11.78 -5.70 9.24
C GLU A 152 -12.21 -6.94 10.04
N GLU A 153 -12.06 -8.14 9.45
CA GLU A 153 -12.33 -9.41 10.13
C GLU A 153 -11.29 -9.69 11.22
N ASP A 154 -10.01 -9.50 10.91
CA ASP A 154 -8.91 -9.73 11.85
C ASP A 154 -8.99 -8.79 13.07
N LEU A 155 -9.46 -7.56 12.87
CA LEU A 155 -9.73 -6.63 13.97
C LEU A 155 -10.88 -7.10 14.86
N LYS A 156 -11.97 -7.60 14.26
CA LYS A 156 -13.12 -8.15 15.01
C LYS A 156 -12.72 -9.41 15.81
N ASN A 157 -11.84 -10.22 15.23
CA ASN A 157 -11.36 -11.47 15.82
C ASN A 157 -10.16 -11.27 16.79
N GLY A 158 -9.67 -10.04 16.95
CA GLY A 158 -8.54 -9.71 17.83
C GLY A 158 -7.17 -10.22 17.37
N LEU A 159 -7.05 -10.61 16.10
CA LEU A 159 -5.81 -11.07 15.48
C LEU A 159 -4.88 -9.88 15.15
N LEU A 160 -5.46 -8.76 14.76
CA LEU A 160 -4.78 -7.48 14.59
C LEU A 160 -4.90 -6.67 15.89
N LYS A 161 -3.85 -6.70 16.73
CA LYS A 161 -3.83 -5.91 17.98
C LYS A 161 -3.16 -4.56 17.72
N ARG A 162 -3.93 -3.50 17.95
CA ARG A 162 -3.39 -2.13 18.02
C ARG A 162 -2.60 -1.97 19.32
N LYS A 163 -1.41 -1.43 19.25
CA LYS A 163 -0.62 -1.01 20.42
C LYS A 163 -0.41 0.50 20.41
#